data_ec835b526a5caa727f1cace8800ced11
#
_entry.id   ec835b526a5caa727f1cace8800ced11
#
_cell.length_a   1.000
_cell.length_b   1.000
_cell.length_c   1.000
_cell.angle_alpha   90.00
_cell.angle_beta   90.00
_cell.angle_gamma   90.00
#
_symmetry.space_group_name_H-M   'P 1'
#
loop_
_entity.id
_entity.type
_entity.pdbx_description
1 polymer ?
#
loop_
_entity_poly.entity_id
_entity_poly.type
_entity_poly.pdbx_seq_one_letter_code
_entity_poly.pdbx_strand_id
1 'polypeptide(L)'
;MTHGTLWNKILLFALPLAASSILQQLFNSVDTAVVGRFASSQALAAVGSNGSLISLMINLFLGISLGANVVIAHYIGQKVEQNIQAAIHTAILVAIISGFFVMILGQFIARPVLLLMGTPEDVIGLAVLYLRIYLLGMPFIMLYDFGSSILRSTGDSRRPLYALTAAGIVNTILNLILVIIFQMSVAGVAIATVISNIVSSGVVIYILLHESEPIRLDLRKLRIVPRELSQLLRIGIPAGLQGTMFSIANVCIQSTINSFGSNAVAGSAAALNFEFFAYFMVNAFAQAAVTFTSQNFGAGEYQRCKKIFRITMIFSILSCGILSGIFVLGRGSFLRIYTTDPAVLEYAVQRLLIATTLELLTSSYEISAGAMRGLGHSLLPAIITFAGSCVLRLIWIATACRMVHEFWVLMIIYPISWVVTGIAMLTAYHFVCSLTYSRMKKSSSGI
;
A
#
# COMPACT_ATOMS: atom_id res chain seq x y z
N MET A 1 19.44 7.31 11.03
CA MET A 1 18.74 6.19 11.64
C MET A 1 19.65 5.23 12.41
N THR A 2 20.93 5.17 12.08
CA THR A 2 21.91 4.24 12.69
C THR A 2 22.36 4.62 14.11
N HIS A 3 22.14 5.83 14.58
CA HIS A 3 22.54 6.33 15.90
C HIS A 3 21.36 6.91 16.69
N GLY A 4 21.50 7.03 18.01
CA GLY A 4 20.53 7.63 18.93
C GLY A 4 19.34 6.74 19.25
N THR A 5 18.31 7.32 19.89
CA THR A 5 17.11 6.62 20.37
C THR A 5 16.21 6.18 19.22
N LEU A 6 15.82 4.90 19.20
CA LEU A 6 14.99 4.33 18.14
C LEU A 6 13.51 4.72 18.26
N TRP A 7 12.98 4.79 19.48
CA TRP A 7 11.55 5.00 19.75
C TRP A 7 11.02 6.27 19.06
N ASN A 8 11.65 7.41 19.36
CA ASN A 8 11.23 8.68 18.79
C ASN A 8 11.38 8.71 17.25
N LYS A 9 12.48 8.15 16.74
CA LYS A 9 12.75 8.16 15.30
C LYS A 9 11.74 7.30 14.54
N ILE A 10 11.40 6.13 15.06
CA ILE A 10 10.40 5.25 14.45
C ILE A 10 9.02 5.90 14.47
N LEU A 11 8.61 6.51 15.59
CA LEU A 11 7.33 7.23 15.66
C LEU A 11 7.28 8.42 14.70
N LEU A 12 8.32 9.27 14.71
CA LEU A 12 8.40 10.44 13.82
C LEU A 12 8.44 10.07 12.33
N PHE A 13 8.84 8.85 12.01
CA PHE A 13 8.81 8.32 10.65
C PHE A 13 7.48 7.65 10.30
N ALA A 14 6.91 6.85 11.20
CA ALA A 14 5.70 6.08 10.94
C ALA A 14 4.43 6.96 10.93
N LEU A 15 4.32 7.94 11.83
CA LEU A 15 3.12 8.78 11.91
C LEU A 15 2.83 9.57 10.63
N PRO A 16 3.81 10.24 9.97
CA PRO A 16 3.54 10.85 8.67
C PRO A 16 3.15 9.86 7.56
N LEU A 17 3.65 8.61 7.62
CA LEU A 17 3.23 7.57 6.67
C LEU A 17 1.78 7.16 6.89
N ALA A 18 1.37 6.95 8.14
CA ALA A 18 -0.03 6.69 8.48
C ALA A 18 -0.94 7.84 8.05
N ALA A 19 -0.53 9.09 8.33
CA ALA A 19 -1.23 10.29 7.90
C ALA A 19 -1.35 10.36 6.36
N SER A 20 -0.30 9.99 5.62
CA SER A 20 -0.34 9.94 4.15
C SER A 20 -1.39 8.94 3.65
N SER A 21 -1.45 7.75 4.24
CA SER A 21 -2.42 6.72 3.86
C SER A 21 -3.86 7.15 4.18
N ILE A 22 -4.08 7.76 5.35
CA ILE A 22 -5.37 8.30 5.75
C ILE A 22 -5.81 9.42 4.81
N LEU A 23 -4.93 10.37 4.50
CA LEU A 23 -5.24 11.47 3.57
C LEU A 23 -5.55 10.95 2.17
N GLN A 24 -4.79 9.98 1.67
CA GLN A 24 -5.05 9.37 0.37
C GLN A 24 -6.43 8.70 0.33
N GLN A 25 -6.82 8.00 1.40
CA GLN A 25 -8.16 7.42 1.52
C GLN A 25 -9.25 8.48 1.56
N LEU A 26 -9.02 9.59 2.28
CA LEU A 26 -9.97 10.70 2.33
C LEU A 26 -10.14 11.36 0.96
N PHE A 27 -9.06 11.59 0.21
CA PHE A 27 -9.15 12.15 -1.14
C PHE A 27 -9.91 11.23 -2.11
N ASN A 28 -9.66 9.92 -2.07
CA ASN A 28 -10.43 8.94 -2.83
C ASN A 28 -11.93 8.96 -2.45
N SER A 29 -12.23 9.16 -1.19
CA SER A 29 -13.61 9.28 -0.71
C SER A 29 -14.28 10.56 -1.18
N VAL A 30 -13.54 11.69 -1.25
CA VAL A 30 -14.02 12.94 -1.81
C VAL A 30 -14.32 12.79 -3.31
N ASP A 31 -13.42 12.18 -4.08
CA ASP A 31 -13.61 11.90 -5.51
C ASP A 31 -14.91 11.14 -5.74
N THR A 32 -15.10 10.05 -5.00
CA THR A 32 -16.31 9.21 -5.08
C THR A 32 -17.57 9.98 -4.66
N ALA A 33 -17.51 10.79 -3.62
CA ALA A 33 -18.62 11.59 -3.12
C ALA A 33 -19.03 12.69 -4.12
N VAL A 34 -18.06 13.35 -4.74
CA VAL A 34 -18.32 14.38 -5.76
C VAL A 34 -19.01 13.77 -6.98
N VAL A 35 -18.53 12.64 -7.49
CA VAL A 35 -19.17 11.92 -8.60
C VAL A 35 -20.56 11.44 -8.21
N GLY A 36 -20.71 10.82 -7.04
CA GLY A 36 -22.00 10.27 -6.59
C GLY A 36 -23.08 11.33 -6.37
N ARG A 37 -22.70 12.56 -5.99
CA ARG A 37 -23.66 13.64 -5.72
C ARG A 37 -23.94 14.54 -6.92
N PHE A 38 -22.97 14.78 -7.79
CA PHE A 38 -23.03 15.79 -8.84
C PHE A 38 -22.95 15.21 -10.26
N ALA A 39 -22.73 13.91 -10.41
CA ALA A 39 -22.76 13.21 -11.69
C ALA A 39 -23.87 12.14 -11.71
N SER A 40 -23.90 11.29 -12.75
CA SER A 40 -24.90 10.23 -12.87
C SER A 40 -24.53 8.98 -12.07
N SER A 41 -25.50 8.11 -11.80
CA SER A 41 -25.25 6.79 -11.18
C SER A 41 -24.33 5.93 -12.03
N GLN A 42 -24.40 6.03 -13.37
CA GLN A 42 -23.50 5.36 -14.30
C GLN A 42 -22.05 5.88 -14.14
N ALA A 43 -21.88 7.19 -13.90
CA ALA A 43 -20.57 7.78 -13.64
C ALA A 43 -19.94 7.24 -12.33
N LEU A 44 -20.74 7.11 -11.27
CA LEU A 44 -20.31 6.51 -10.02
C LEU A 44 -19.93 5.05 -10.20
N ALA A 45 -20.73 4.27 -10.93
CA ALA A 45 -20.44 2.90 -11.26
C ALA A 45 -19.16 2.75 -12.10
N ALA A 46 -18.93 3.69 -13.04
CA ALA A 46 -17.72 3.72 -13.86
C ALA A 46 -16.45 3.96 -13.04
N VAL A 47 -16.46 4.89 -12.09
CA VAL A 47 -15.34 5.13 -11.17
C VAL A 47 -15.10 3.92 -10.28
N GLY A 48 -16.18 3.36 -9.71
CA GLY A 48 -16.10 2.19 -8.82
C GLY A 48 -15.54 0.95 -9.50
N SER A 49 -15.96 0.64 -10.74
CA SER A 49 -15.50 -0.53 -11.49
C SER A 49 -14.01 -0.47 -11.83
N ASN A 50 -13.43 0.71 -11.97
CA ASN A 50 -12.03 0.90 -12.27
C ASN A 50 -11.10 0.74 -11.04
N GLY A 51 -11.63 0.92 -9.82
CA GLY A 51 -10.82 0.94 -8.60
C GLY A 51 -9.98 -0.32 -8.38
N SER A 52 -10.57 -1.50 -8.59
CA SER A 52 -9.85 -2.78 -8.44
C SER A 52 -8.74 -2.95 -9.47
N LEU A 53 -8.98 -2.56 -10.72
CA LEU A 53 -7.99 -2.65 -11.80
C LEU A 53 -6.83 -1.70 -11.56
N ILE A 54 -7.13 -0.47 -11.21
CA ILE A 54 -6.12 0.55 -10.86
C ILE A 54 -5.27 0.08 -9.68
N SER A 55 -5.90 -0.42 -8.61
CA SER A 55 -5.19 -0.94 -7.44
C SER A 55 -4.26 -2.10 -7.79
N LEU A 56 -4.70 -3.01 -8.66
CA LEU A 56 -3.90 -4.15 -9.11
C LEU A 56 -2.65 -3.69 -9.88
N MET A 57 -2.82 -2.70 -10.78
CA MET A 57 -1.71 -2.13 -11.56
C MET A 57 -0.72 -1.39 -10.64
N ILE A 58 -1.20 -0.55 -9.74
CA ILE A 58 -0.35 0.25 -8.85
C ILE A 58 0.40 -0.63 -7.86
N ASN A 59 -0.23 -1.65 -7.26
CA ASN A 59 0.40 -2.51 -6.25
C ASN A 59 1.68 -3.19 -6.73
N LEU A 60 1.75 -3.59 -8.00
CA LEU A 60 2.97 -4.16 -8.56
C LEU A 60 4.13 -3.16 -8.51
N PHE A 61 3.89 -1.92 -8.93
CA PHE A 61 4.92 -0.88 -8.99
C PHE A 61 5.24 -0.29 -7.62
N LEU A 62 4.27 -0.24 -6.71
CA LEU A 62 4.53 0.07 -5.30
C LEU A 62 5.52 -0.92 -4.68
N GLY A 63 5.41 -2.20 -5.02
CA GLY A 63 6.41 -3.19 -4.61
C GLY A 63 7.79 -2.90 -5.18
N ILE A 64 7.90 -2.50 -6.45
CA ILE A 64 9.17 -2.17 -7.07
C ILE A 64 9.78 -0.90 -6.45
N SER A 65 8.97 0.11 -6.15
CA SER A 65 9.40 1.32 -5.45
C SER A 65 9.89 1.03 -4.03
N LEU A 66 9.27 0.04 -3.35
CA LEU A 66 9.76 -0.46 -2.07
C LEU A 66 11.14 -1.11 -2.21
N GLY A 67 11.39 -1.83 -3.31
CA GLY A 67 12.71 -2.36 -3.65
C GLY A 67 13.77 -1.24 -3.74
N ALA A 68 13.42 -0.11 -4.35
CA ALA A 68 14.30 1.07 -4.39
C ALA A 68 14.58 1.61 -2.98
N ASN A 69 13.56 1.73 -2.12
CA ASN A 69 13.74 2.13 -0.73
C ASN A 69 14.74 1.23 0.00
N VAL A 70 14.60 -0.09 -0.11
CA VAL A 70 15.47 -1.06 0.57
C VAL A 70 16.92 -0.94 0.09
N VAL A 71 17.14 -0.93 -1.22
CA VAL A 71 18.50 -0.88 -1.80
C VAL A 71 19.20 0.42 -1.44
N ILE A 72 18.53 1.57 -1.59
CA ILE A 72 19.11 2.87 -1.28
C ILE A 72 19.35 3.00 0.23
N ALA A 73 18.40 2.60 1.08
CA ALA A 73 18.57 2.59 2.54
C ALA A 73 19.77 1.74 2.96
N HIS A 74 19.96 0.59 2.32
CA HIS A 74 21.11 -0.29 2.58
C HIS A 74 22.46 0.41 2.27
N TYR A 75 22.55 1.04 1.09
CA TYR A 75 23.76 1.78 0.71
C TYR A 75 24.01 3.02 1.57
N ILE A 76 22.95 3.71 2.00
CA ILE A 76 23.07 4.80 2.99
C ILE A 76 23.67 4.27 4.30
N GLY A 77 23.24 3.08 4.74
CA GLY A 77 23.84 2.41 5.89
C GLY A 77 25.32 2.10 5.71
N GLN A 78 25.70 1.62 4.54
CA GLN A 78 27.10 1.33 4.17
C GLN A 78 27.93 2.59 3.92
N LYS A 79 27.32 3.75 3.75
CA LYS A 79 27.98 5.04 3.37
C LYS A 79 28.72 4.97 2.03
N VAL A 80 28.18 4.23 1.05
CA VAL A 80 28.78 4.08 -0.29
C VAL A 80 28.09 5.03 -1.27
N GLU A 81 28.58 6.25 -1.37
CA GLU A 81 27.96 7.36 -2.13
C GLU A 81 27.70 7.03 -3.60
N GLN A 82 28.67 6.40 -4.28
CA GLN A 82 28.53 6.03 -5.70
C GLN A 82 27.36 5.07 -5.94
N ASN A 83 27.14 4.09 -5.05
CA ASN A 83 26.05 3.15 -5.18
C ASN A 83 24.71 3.80 -4.85
N ILE A 84 24.67 4.75 -3.90
CA ILE A 84 23.47 5.53 -3.59
C ILE A 84 23.01 6.28 -4.84
N GLN A 85 23.90 7.03 -5.48
CA GLN A 85 23.59 7.77 -6.70
C GLN A 85 23.16 6.84 -7.85
N ALA A 86 23.89 5.74 -8.07
CA ALA A 86 23.55 4.76 -9.11
C ALA A 86 22.15 4.16 -8.89
N ALA A 87 21.80 3.83 -7.64
CA ALA A 87 20.49 3.30 -7.30
C ALA A 87 19.36 4.33 -7.47
N ILE A 88 19.58 5.60 -7.08
CA ILE A 88 18.62 6.70 -7.24
C ILE A 88 18.33 6.95 -8.73
N HIS A 89 19.38 7.11 -9.55
CA HIS A 89 19.21 7.37 -10.99
C HIS A 89 18.53 6.19 -11.69
N THR A 90 18.89 4.95 -11.34
CA THR A 90 18.23 3.74 -11.84
C THR A 90 16.76 3.71 -11.43
N ALA A 91 16.43 4.00 -10.16
CA ALA A 91 15.06 3.99 -9.66
C ALA A 91 14.16 5.03 -10.38
N ILE A 92 14.66 6.25 -10.60
CA ILE A 92 13.91 7.29 -11.32
C ILE A 92 13.69 6.89 -12.78
N LEU A 93 14.69 6.31 -13.46
CA LEU A 93 14.48 5.82 -14.83
C LEU A 93 13.50 4.67 -14.90
N VAL A 94 13.54 3.75 -13.94
CA VAL A 94 12.53 2.66 -13.83
C VAL A 94 11.14 3.26 -13.64
N ALA A 95 10.98 4.28 -12.81
CA ALA A 95 9.69 4.97 -12.62
C ALA A 95 9.18 5.57 -13.93
N ILE A 96 10.03 6.29 -14.67
CA ILE A 96 9.67 6.92 -15.95
C ILE A 96 9.28 5.84 -16.98
N ILE A 97 10.14 4.85 -17.19
CA ILE A 97 9.92 3.80 -18.19
C ILE A 97 8.66 2.98 -17.88
N SER A 98 8.50 2.55 -16.62
CA SER A 98 7.33 1.80 -16.19
C SER A 98 6.05 2.62 -16.27
N GLY A 99 6.09 3.90 -15.91
CA GLY A 99 4.96 4.81 -16.00
C GLY A 99 4.50 5.00 -17.45
N PHE A 100 5.42 5.27 -18.38
CA PHE A 100 5.10 5.38 -19.81
C PHE A 100 4.65 4.04 -20.40
N PHE A 101 5.27 2.93 -20.00
CA PHE A 101 4.84 1.60 -20.44
C PHE A 101 3.39 1.31 -20.06
N VAL A 102 3.02 1.55 -18.79
CA VAL A 102 1.64 1.34 -18.31
C VAL A 102 0.67 2.33 -18.98
N MET A 103 1.08 3.59 -19.13
CA MET A 103 0.29 4.60 -19.82
C MET A 103 -0.06 4.14 -21.26
N ILE A 104 0.93 3.76 -22.05
CA ILE A 104 0.76 3.35 -23.44
C ILE A 104 -0.04 2.04 -23.51
N LEU A 105 0.39 1.00 -22.81
CA LEU A 105 -0.27 -0.30 -22.80
C LEU A 105 -1.74 -0.17 -22.38
N GLY A 106 -1.98 0.62 -21.36
CA GLY A 106 -3.32 0.84 -20.80
C GLY A 106 -4.31 1.47 -21.80
N GLN A 107 -3.85 2.34 -22.72
CA GLN A 107 -4.73 2.89 -23.76
C GLN A 107 -5.33 1.80 -24.66
N PHE A 108 -4.56 0.74 -24.92
CA PHE A 108 -5.01 -0.37 -25.79
C PHE A 108 -5.83 -1.40 -25.01
N ILE A 109 -5.43 -1.75 -23.77
CA ILE A 109 -6.06 -2.84 -23.02
C ILE A 109 -7.26 -2.39 -22.16
N ALA A 110 -7.48 -1.08 -21.96
CA ALA A 110 -8.53 -0.57 -21.07
C ALA A 110 -9.91 -1.15 -21.37
N ARG A 111 -10.35 -1.09 -22.64
CA ARG A 111 -11.65 -1.62 -23.04
C ARG A 111 -11.75 -3.14 -22.96
N PRO A 112 -10.82 -3.93 -23.54
CA PRO A 112 -10.83 -5.38 -23.41
C PRO A 112 -10.90 -5.87 -21.97
N VAL A 113 -10.10 -5.29 -21.07
CA VAL A 113 -10.06 -5.71 -19.66
C VAL A 113 -11.37 -5.40 -18.95
N LEU A 114 -11.94 -4.22 -19.13
CA LEU A 114 -13.23 -3.86 -18.54
C LEU A 114 -14.38 -4.75 -19.05
N LEU A 115 -14.36 -5.15 -20.32
CA LEU A 115 -15.31 -6.12 -20.87
C LEU A 115 -15.14 -7.51 -20.22
N LEU A 116 -13.89 -7.97 -20.06
CA LEU A 116 -13.60 -9.24 -19.35
C LEU A 116 -14.04 -9.21 -17.88
N MET A 117 -14.03 -8.03 -17.24
CA MET A 117 -14.53 -7.85 -15.88
C MET A 117 -16.07 -7.81 -15.79
N GLY A 118 -16.77 -7.89 -16.92
CA GLY A 118 -18.24 -7.87 -16.96
C GLY A 118 -18.83 -6.48 -16.70
N THR A 119 -18.14 -5.40 -17.05
CA THR A 119 -18.68 -4.03 -16.92
C THR A 119 -19.91 -3.88 -17.80
N PRO A 120 -21.08 -3.39 -17.26
CA PRO A 120 -22.31 -3.25 -18.02
C PRO A 120 -22.18 -2.33 -19.24
N GLU A 121 -22.98 -2.58 -20.29
CA GLU A 121 -22.91 -1.83 -21.56
C GLU A 121 -23.19 -0.34 -21.40
N ASP A 122 -24.08 0.04 -20.50
CA ASP A 122 -24.43 1.43 -20.18
C ASP A 122 -23.34 2.19 -19.40
N VAL A 123 -22.40 1.46 -18.78
CA VAL A 123 -21.31 2.01 -17.96
C VAL A 123 -19.96 1.98 -18.69
N ILE A 124 -19.76 0.98 -19.60
CA ILE A 124 -18.45 0.72 -20.22
C ILE A 124 -17.83 1.94 -20.89
N GLY A 125 -18.63 2.77 -21.56
CA GLY A 125 -18.14 3.97 -22.23
C GLY A 125 -17.49 4.96 -21.27
N LEU A 126 -18.16 5.24 -20.14
CA LEU A 126 -17.64 6.12 -19.09
C LEU A 126 -16.47 5.50 -18.35
N ALA A 127 -16.51 4.19 -18.11
CA ALA A 127 -15.42 3.47 -17.43
C ALA A 127 -14.13 3.48 -18.26
N VAL A 128 -14.23 3.24 -19.58
CA VAL A 128 -13.07 3.32 -20.48
C VAL A 128 -12.51 4.74 -20.57
N LEU A 129 -13.38 5.74 -20.65
CA LEU A 129 -12.97 7.14 -20.68
C LEU A 129 -12.21 7.53 -19.40
N TYR A 130 -12.79 7.20 -18.23
CA TYR A 130 -12.15 7.43 -16.94
C TYR A 130 -10.78 6.76 -16.86
N LEU A 131 -10.71 5.45 -17.18
CA LEU A 131 -9.49 4.68 -17.09
C LEU A 131 -8.40 5.22 -18.02
N ARG A 132 -8.74 5.53 -19.27
CA ARG A 132 -7.77 6.08 -20.22
C ARG A 132 -7.19 7.41 -19.76
N ILE A 133 -8.02 8.32 -19.27
CA ILE A 133 -7.53 9.59 -18.72
C ILE A 133 -6.68 9.35 -17.49
N TYR A 134 -7.12 8.51 -16.56
CA TYR A 134 -6.37 8.16 -15.34
C TYR A 134 -4.98 7.63 -15.67
N LEU A 135 -4.89 6.74 -16.66
CA LEU A 135 -3.62 6.11 -17.08
C LEU A 135 -2.62 7.11 -17.70
N LEU A 136 -3.08 8.27 -18.23
CA LEU A 136 -2.16 9.35 -18.61
C LEU A 136 -1.37 9.90 -17.41
N GLY A 137 -1.90 9.75 -16.21
CA GLY A 137 -1.22 10.11 -14.96
C GLY A 137 -0.17 9.12 -14.47
N MET A 138 -0.07 7.91 -15.05
CA MET A 138 0.81 6.85 -14.53
C MET A 138 2.29 7.24 -14.45
N PRO A 139 2.89 7.95 -15.41
CA PRO A 139 4.27 8.41 -15.26
C PRO A 139 4.48 9.27 -14.01
N PHE A 140 3.53 10.12 -13.66
CA PHE A 140 3.60 11.00 -12.50
C PHE A 140 3.34 10.24 -11.20
N ILE A 141 2.41 9.28 -11.19
CA ILE A 141 2.19 8.36 -10.05
C ILE A 141 3.49 7.60 -9.74
N MET A 142 4.11 7.01 -10.76
CA MET A 142 5.36 6.27 -10.58
C MET A 142 6.49 7.19 -10.09
N LEU A 143 6.63 8.39 -10.64
CA LEU A 143 7.62 9.36 -10.18
C LEU A 143 7.41 9.76 -8.72
N TYR A 144 6.15 9.97 -8.30
CA TYR A 144 5.83 10.24 -6.90
C TYR A 144 6.19 9.06 -5.99
N ASP A 145 5.80 7.83 -6.36
CA ASP A 145 6.02 6.64 -5.54
C ASP A 145 7.51 6.32 -5.38
N PHE A 146 8.27 6.34 -6.47
CA PHE A 146 9.71 6.09 -6.42
C PHE A 146 10.47 7.22 -5.75
N GLY A 147 10.13 8.48 -6.06
CA GLY A 147 10.74 9.64 -5.42
C GLY A 147 10.47 9.69 -3.91
N SER A 148 9.23 9.38 -3.50
CA SER A 148 8.88 9.24 -2.09
C SER A 148 9.64 8.09 -1.42
N SER A 149 9.84 6.97 -2.11
CA SER A 149 10.64 5.84 -1.62
C SER A 149 12.11 6.20 -1.43
N ILE A 150 12.68 7.04 -2.32
CA ILE A 150 14.03 7.59 -2.17
C ILE A 150 14.10 8.48 -0.91
N LEU A 151 13.16 9.41 -0.73
CA LEU A 151 13.13 10.27 0.47
C LEU A 151 12.94 9.45 1.76
N ARG A 152 12.06 8.45 1.75
CA ARG A 152 11.87 7.53 2.89
C ARG A 152 13.13 6.76 3.22
N SER A 153 13.94 6.38 2.24
CA SER A 153 15.21 5.67 2.46
C SER A 153 16.22 6.47 3.28
N THR A 154 16.13 7.81 3.26
CA THR A 154 16.93 8.71 4.11
C THR A 154 16.37 8.88 5.51
N GLY A 155 15.13 8.45 5.74
CA GLY A 155 14.40 8.65 6.99
C GLY A 155 13.40 9.79 6.96
N ASP A 156 13.17 10.39 5.81
CA ASP A 156 12.21 11.47 5.65
C ASP A 156 10.88 10.97 5.09
N SER A 157 9.89 10.92 5.94
CA SER A 157 8.49 10.62 5.58
C SER A 157 7.59 11.86 5.55
N ARG A 158 8.11 13.04 6.01
CA ARG A 158 7.32 14.26 6.12
C ARG A 158 7.20 14.97 4.78
N ARG A 159 8.30 15.10 4.04
CA ARG A 159 8.29 15.79 2.75
C ARG A 159 7.37 15.09 1.71
N PRO A 160 7.35 13.75 1.59
CA PRO A 160 6.32 13.06 0.80
C PRO A 160 4.89 13.34 1.25
N LEU A 161 4.63 13.44 2.56
CA LEU A 161 3.32 13.80 3.09
C LEU A 161 2.91 15.22 2.65
N TYR A 162 3.81 16.20 2.71
CA TYR A 162 3.51 17.56 2.26
C TYR A 162 3.20 17.62 0.76
N ALA A 163 3.96 16.88 -0.06
CA ALA A 163 3.68 16.78 -1.49
C ALA A 163 2.29 16.17 -1.76
N LEU A 164 1.93 15.11 -1.04
CA LEU A 164 0.62 14.48 -1.14
C LEU A 164 -0.51 15.40 -0.66
N THR A 165 -0.29 16.13 0.42
CA THR A 165 -1.28 17.10 0.95
C THR A 165 -1.55 18.21 -0.05
N ALA A 166 -0.51 18.80 -0.64
CA ALA A 166 -0.66 19.82 -1.68
C ALA A 166 -1.43 19.27 -2.89
N ALA A 167 -1.07 18.06 -3.36
CA ALA A 167 -1.78 17.41 -4.46
C ALA A 167 -3.25 17.13 -4.15
N GLY A 168 -3.54 16.67 -2.92
CA GLY A 168 -4.92 16.39 -2.51
C GLY A 168 -5.80 17.64 -2.43
N ILE A 169 -5.25 18.77 -1.98
CA ILE A 169 -5.96 20.05 -2.00
C ILE A 169 -6.26 20.46 -3.44
N VAL A 170 -5.27 20.36 -4.34
CA VAL A 170 -5.45 20.66 -5.78
C VAL A 170 -6.48 19.72 -6.39
N ASN A 171 -6.42 18.42 -6.10
CA ASN A 171 -7.39 17.42 -6.56
C ASN A 171 -8.81 17.79 -6.13
N THR A 172 -9.03 18.08 -4.85
CA THR A 172 -10.35 18.44 -4.32
C THR A 172 -10.91 19.71 -5.01
N ILE A 173 -10.09 20.75 -5.14
CA ILE A 173 -10.50 22.00 -5.80
C ILE A 173 -10.86 21.76 -7.27
N LEU A 174 -10.01 21.03 -8.00
CA LEU A 174 -10.25 20.71 -9.41
C LEU A 174 -11.47 19.81 -9.61
N ASN A 175 -11.70 18.84 -8.73
CA ASN A 175 -12.91 18.02 -8.78
C ASN A 175 -14.18 18.88 -8.67
N LEU A 176 -14.23 19.81 -7.71
CA LEU A 176 -15.36 20.70 -7.57
C LEU A 176 -15.55 21.59 -8.81
N ILE A 177 -14.48 22.13 -9.37
CA ILE A 177 -14.53 22.98 -10.57
C ILE A 177 -14.94 22.15 -11.80
N LEU A 178 -14.25 21.06 -12.10
CA LEU A 178 -14.44 20.30 -13.33
C LEU A 178 -15.76 19.52 -13.34
N VAL A 179 -16.18 18.98 -12.20
CA VAL A 179 -17.41 18.19 -12.12
C VAL A 179 -18.64 19.09 -11.95
N ILE A 180 -18.59 20.12 -11.10
CA ILE A 180 -19.77 20.95 -10.79
C ILE A 180 -19.93 22.10 -11.80
N ILE A 181 -18.85 22.85 -12.05
CA ILE A 181 -18.93 24.04 -12.91
C ILE A 181 -18.90 23.64 -14.40
N PHE A 182 -17.88 22.82 -14.78
CA PHE A 182 -17.74 22.39 -16.18
C PHE A 182 -18.54 21.14 -16.54
N GLN A 183 -19.20 20.48 -15.59
CA GLN A 183 -20.06 19.31 -15.77
C GLN A 183 -19.36 18.15 -16.52
N MET A 184 -18.06 17.99 -16.34
CA MET A 184 -17.24 17.00 -17.05
C MET A 184 -17.41 15.55 -16.54
N SER A 185 -18.25 15.33 -15.51
CA SER A 185 -18.53 13.97 -14.97
C SER A 185 -17.25 13.19 -14.66
N VAL A 186 -17.14 11.92 -15.10
CA VAL A 186 -15.96 11.05 -14.86
C VAL A 186 -14.65 11.62 -15.43
N ALA A 187 -14.73 12.33 -16.57
CA ALA A 187 -13.55 12.93 -17.17
C ALA A 187 -12.97 14.03 -16.27
N GLY A 188 -13.83 14.81 -15.61
CA GLY A 188 -13.40 15.86 -14.67
C GLY A 188 -12.60 15.30 -13.51
N VAL A 189 -13.09 14.21 -12.88
CA VAL A 189 -12.39 13.55 -11.77
C VAL A 189 -11.07 12.94 -12.22
N ALA A 190 -11.04 12.26 -13.37
CA ALA A 190 -9.82 11.68 -13.89
C ALA A 190 -8.75 12.75 -14.21
N ILE A 191 -9.14 13.87 -14.82
CA ILE A 191 -8.25 15.01 -15.11
C ILE A 191 -7.74 15.63 -13.79
N ALA A 192 -8.63 15.86 -12.81
CA ALA A 192 -8.23 16.37 -11.49
C ALA A 192 -7.17 15.47 -10.84
N THR A 193 -7.35 14.15 -10.92
CA THR A 193 -6.41 13.17 -10.40
C THR A 193 -5.07 13.21 -11.15
N VAL A 194 -5.08 13.32 -12.48
CA VAL A 194 -3.83 13.45 -13.27
C VAL A 194 -3.06 14.72 -12.88
N ILE A 195 -3.74 15.87 -12.81
CA ILE A 195 -3.11 17.15 -12.47
C ILE A 195 -2.55 17.09 -11.03
N SER A 196 -3.29 16.53 -10.08
CA SER A 196 -2.81 16.38 -8.71
C SER A 196 -1.57 15.49 -8.61
N ASN A 197 -1.48 14.43 -9.41
CA ASN A 197 -0.30 13.58 -9.49
C ASN A 197 0.90 14.30 -10.14
N ILE A 198 0.67 15.20 -11.10
CA ILE A 198 1.71 16.09 -11.64
C ILE A 198 2.24 16.99 -10.52
N VAL A 199 1.37 17.54 -9.68
CA VAL A 199 1.77 18.40 -8.56
C VAL A 199 2.60 17.61 -7.54
N SER A 200 2.12 16.45 -7.08
CA SER A 200 2.86 15.65 -6.08
C SER A 200 4.22 15.18 -6.58
N SER A 201 4.27 14.68 -7.82
CA SER A 201 5.53 14.24 -8.43
C SER A 201 6.48 15.41 -8.68
N GLY A 202 5.95 16.56 -9.15
CA GLY A 202 6.73 17.78 -9.35
C GLY A 202 7.39 18.27 -8.06
N VAL A 203 6.65 18.29 -6.95
CA VAL A 203 7.19 18.66 -5.63
C VAL A 203 8.28 17.69 -5.19
N VAL A 204 8.03 16.37 -5.31
CA VAL A 204 9.02 15.36 -4.90
C VAL A 204 10.29 15.43 -5.75
N ILE A 205 10.16 15.57 -7.06
CA ILE A 205 11.32 15.72 -7.96
C ILE A 205 12.06 17.03 -7.68
N TYR A 206 11.35 18.14 -7.45
CA TYR A 206 11.96 19.41 -7.04
C TYR A 206 12.81 19.26 -5.78
N ILE A 207 12.29 18.56 -4.76
CA ILE A 207 13.03 18.26 -3.52
C ILE A 207 14.29 17.46 -3.84
N LEU A 208 14.20 16.39 -4.64
CA LEU A 208 15.35 15.53 -4.98
C LEU A 208 16.43 16.28 -5.78
N LEU A 209 16.05 17.22 -6.64
CA LEU A 209 16.99 18.04 -7.41
C LEU A 209 17.79 19.03 -6.53
N HIS A 210 17.18 19.47 -5.40
CA HIS A 210 17.79 20.44 -4.47
C HIS A 210 18.34 19.79 -3.20
N GLU A 211 18.34 18.46 -3.13
CA GLU A 211 18.91 17.72 -2.01
C GLU A 211 20.46 17.81 -2.01
N SER A 212 21.06 17.53 -0.87
CA SER A 212 22.52 17.42 -0.77
C SER A 212 23.03 16.07 -1.31
N GLU A 213 24.28 16.04 -1.75
CA GLU A 213 24.95 14.78 -2.08
C GLU A 213 25.00 13.85 -0.82
N PRO A 214 24.89 12.54 -0.96
CA PRO A 214 24.79 11.75 -2.20
C PRO A 214 23.36 11.52 -2.69
N ILE A 215 22.34 12.14 -2.09
CA ILE A 215 20.91 11.90 -2.40
C ILE A 215 20.42 12.74 -3.59
N ARG A 216 21.16 13.76 -3.94
CA ARG A 216 20.78 14.69 -5.02
C ARG A 216 20.55 13.96 -6.34
N LEU A 217 19.40 14.22 -6.96
CA LEU A 217 19.09 13.77 -8.31
C LEU A 217 19.78 14.71 -9.33
N ASP A 218 20.63 14.15 -10.20
CA ASP A 218 21.22 14.85 -11.32
C ASP A 218 20.67 14.29 -12.63
N LEU A 219 19.82 15.06 -13.31
CA LEU A 219 19.19 14.63 -14.56
C LEU A 219 20.19 14.31 -15.67
N ARG A 220 21.40 14.86 -15.61
CA ARG A 220 22.46 14.61 -16.60
C ARG A 220 23.14 13.25 -16.39
N LYS A 221 23.05 12.70 -15.20
CA LYS A 221 23.65 11.41 -14.81
C LYS A 221 22.65 10.26 -14.84
N LEU A 222 21.43 10.48 -15.33
CA LEU A 222 20.42 9.45 -15.43
C LEU A 222 20.91 8.28 -16.31
N ARG A 223 21.06 7.12 -15.69
CA ARG A 223 21.43 5.87 -16.36
C ARG A 223 20.90 4.68 -15.60
N ILE A 224 20.58 3.60 -16.32
CA ILE A 224 20.26 2.33 -15.71
C ILE A 224 21.57 1.58 -15.45
N VAL A 225 21.80 1.23 -14.20
CA VAL A 225 22.91 0.37 -13.79
C VAL A 225 22.34 -1.04 -13.60
N PRO A 226 22.74 -2.04 -14.42
CA PRO A 226 22.11 -3.38 -14.40
C PRO A 226 22.15 -4.07 -13.04
N ARG A 227 23.22 -3.87 -12.28
CA ARG A 227 23.38 -4.40 -10.94
C ARG A 227 22.31 -3.85 -9.99
N GLU A 228 22.10 -2.54 -10.01
CA GLU A 228 21.14 -1.85 -9.15
C GLU A 228 19.70 -2.22 -9.57
N LEU A 229 19.44 -2.24 -10.88
CA LEU A 229 18.16 -2.69 -11.41
C LEU A 229 17.82 -4.11 -10.94
N SER A 230 18.78 -5.04 -11.04
CA SER A 230 18.57 -6.43 -10.59
C SER A 230 18.26 -6.50 -9.10
N GLN A 231 18.91 -5.71 -8.26
CA GLN A 231 18.63 -5.67 -6.82
C GLN A 231 17.25 -5.08 -6.51
N LEU A 232 16.91 -3.97 -7.17
CA LEU A 232 15.58 -3.35 -7.04
C LEU A 232 14.46 -4.35 -7.40
N LEU A 233 14.59 -5.02 -8.54
CA LEU A 233 13.59 -5.96 -9.03
C LEU A 233 13.52 -7.24 -8.18
N ARG A 234 14.66 -7.74 -7.71
CA ARG A 234 14.72 -8.93 -6.83
C ARG A 234 13.94 -8.74 -5.52
N ILE A 235 13.91 -7.51 -5.00
CA ILE A 235 13.17 -7.18 -3.78
C ILE A 235 11.75 -6.73 -4.15
N GLY A 236 11.62 -5.89 -5.17
CA GLY A 236 10.39 -5.23 -5.51
C GLY A 236 9.35 -6.11 -6.18
N ILE A 237 9.74 -6.97 -7.11
CA ILE A 237 8.78 -7.85 -7.81
C ILE A 237 8.04 -8.78 -6.84
N PRO A 238 8.72 -9.53 -5.94
CA PRO A 238 7.99 -10.36 -4.97
C PRO A 238 7.07 -9.54 -4.06
N ALA A 239 7.49 -8.35 -3.64
CA ALA A 239 6.66 -7.46 -2.80
C ALA A 239 5.42 -6.96 -3.56
N GLY A 240 5.57 -6.58 -4.83
CA GLY A 240 4.48 -6.15 -5.69
C GLY A 240 3.49 -7.28 -6.02
N LEU A 241 4.01 -8.45 -6.35
CA LEU A 241 3.18 -9.64 -6.58
C LEU A 241 2.39 -10.02 -5.32
N GLN A 242 2.99 -9.91 -4.14
CA GLN A 242 2.27 -10.13 -2.88
C GLN A 242 1.07 -9.20 -2.76
N GLY A 243 1.23 -7.89 -3.01
CA GLY A 243 0.13 -6.91 -2.97
C GLY A 243 -0.95 -7.22 -4.01
N THR A 244 -0.55 -7.60 -5.22
CA THR A 244 -1.45 -8.00 -6.31
C THR A 244 -2.27 -9.24 -5.95
N MET A 245 -1.64 -10.29 -5.42
CA MET A 245 -2.32 -11.51 -5.00
C MET A 245 -3.29 -11.25 -3.84
N PHE A 246 -2.92 -10.38 -2.92
CA PHE A 246 -3.80 -9.96 -1.82
C PHE A 246 -5.06 -9.25 -2.34
N SER A 247 -4.91 -8.39 -3.35
CA SER A 247 -6.05 -7.73 -4.02
C SER A 247 -6.98 -8.73 -4.68
N ILE A 248 -6.44 -9.74 -5.37
CA ILE A 248 -7.23 -10.81 -5.98
C ILE A 248 -8.01 -11.61 -4.92
N ALA A 249 -7.37 -11.97 -3.81
CA ALA A 249 -8.04 -12.67 -2.71
C ALA A 249 -9.19 -11.84 -2.12
N ASN A 250 -9.01 -10.53 -1.98
CA ASN A 250 -10.07 -9.64 -1.50
C ASN A 250 -11.25 -9.55 -2.49
N VAL A 251 -11.01 -9.58 -3.79
CA VAL A 251 -12.08 -9.65 -4.81
C VAL A 251 -12.89 -10.94 -4.65
N CYS A 252 -12.26 -12.08 -4.42
CA CYS A 252 -12.96 -13.35 -4.19
C CYS A 252 -13.80 -13.31 -2.92
N ILE A 253 -13.28 -12.71 -1.83
CA ILE A 253 -14.07 -12.53 -0.60
C ILE A 253 -15.25 -11.59 -0.84
N GLN A 254 -15.05 -10.48 -1.55
CA GLN A 254 -16.12 -9.54 -1.89
C GLN A 254 -17.20 -10.21 -2.73
N SER A 255 -16.84 -11.07 -3.69
CA SER A 255 -17.79 -11.86 -4.46
C SER A 255 -18.63 -12.78 -3.57
N THR A 256 -18.04 -13.37 -2.53
CA THR A 256 -18.76 -14.18 -1.54
C THR A 256 -19.65 -13.31 -0.64
N ILE A 257 -19.21 -12.11 -0.22
CA ILE A 257 -20.05 -11.15 0.51
C ILE A 257 -21.31 -10.81 -0.29
N ASN A 258 -21.15 -10.61 -1.61
CA ASN A 258 -22.26 -10.29 -2.49
C ASN A 258 -23.36 -11.37 -2.50
N SER A 259 -23.02 -12.65 -2.26
CA SER A 259 -23.99 -13.73 -2.17
C SER A 259 -24.92 -13.66 -0.93
N PHE A 260 -24.57 -12.87 0.09
CA PHE A 260 -25.40 -12.62 1.27
C PHE A 260 -26.41 -11.48 1.08
N GLY A 261 -26.41 -10.83 -0.11
CA GLY A 261 -27.36 -9.78 -0.46
C GLY A 261 -26.87 -8.36 -0.14
N SER A 262 -27.69 -7.38 -0.52
CA SER A 262 -27.33 -5.95 -0.50
C SER A 262 -27.04 -5.43 0.92
N ASN A 263 -27.76 -5.91 1.94
CA ASN A 263 -27.55 -5.49 3.33
C ASN A 263 -26.18 -5.93 3.84
N ALA A 264 -25.72 -7.14 3.49
CA ALA A 264 -24.39 -7.63 3.85
C ALA A 264 -23.29 -6.84 3.15
N VAL A 265 -23.48 -6.51 1.87
CA VAL A 265 -22.55 -5.68 1.09
C VAL A 265 -22.42 -4.29 1.71
N ALA A 266 -23.54 -3.63 2.00
CA ALA A 266 -23.56 -2.29 2.60
C ALA A 266 -22.95 -2.29 4.02
N GLY A 267 -23.33 -3.24 4.86
CA GLY A 267 -22.81 -3.37 6.23
C GLY A 267 -21.31 -3.68 6.24
N SER A 268 -20.87 -4.61 5.37
CA SER A 268 -19.46 -4.93 5.20
C SER A 268 -18.64 -3.73 4.73
N ALA A 269 -19.14 -2.95 3.78
CA ALA A 269 -18.48 -1.75 3.28
C ALA A 269 -18.33 -0.66 4.36
N ALA A 270 -19.36 -0.47 5.19
CA ALA A 270 -19.31 0.47 6.31
C ALA A 270 -18.23 0.09 7.33
N ALA A 271 -18.16 -1.19 7.73
CA ALA A 271 -17.15 -1.68 8.67
C ALA A 271 -15.72 -1.62 8.10
N LEU A 272 -15.55 -1.91 6.82
CA LEU A 272 -14.25 -1.95 6.14
C LEU A 272 -13.49 -0.61 6.22
N ASN A 273 -14.19 0.52 6.26
CA ASN A 273 -13.53 1.82 6.42
C ASN A 273 -12.76 1.91 7.74
N PHE A 274 -13.31 1.37 8.83
CA PHE A 274 -12.65 1.36 10.13
C PHE A 274 -11.47 0.39 10.18
N GLU A 275 -11.57 -0.76 9.49
CA GLU A 275 -10.45 -1.69 9.31
C GLU A 275 -9.29 -0.99 8.61
N PHE A 276 -9.54 -0.24 7.53
CA PHE A 276 -8.48 0.48 6.81
C PHE A 276 -7.73 1.47 7.70
N PHE A 277 -8.44 2.24 8.55
CA PHE A 277 -7.76 3.16 9.47
C PHE A 277 -6.82 2.43 10.45
N ALA A 278 -7.25 1.31 11.00
CA ALA A 278 -6.42 0.48 11.86
C ALA A 278 -5.23 -0.13 11.10
N TYR A 279 -5.47 -0.67 9.91
CA TYR A 279 -4.44 -1.26 9.05
C TYR A 279 -3.38 -0.24 8.57
N PHE A 280 -3.76 1.02 8.33
CA PHE A 280 -2.79 2.06 7.95
C PHE A 280 -1.70 2.28 9.01
N MET A 281 -2.03 2.10 10.28
CA MET A 281 -1.03 2.13 11.36
C MET A 281 -0.07 0.94 11.24
N VAL A 282 -0.59 -0.26 11.01
CA VAL A 282 0.24 -1.45 10.82
C VAL A 282 1.18 -1.29 9.62
N ASN A 283 0.66 -0.82 8.50
CA ASN A 283 1.44 -0.58 7.27
C ASN A 283 2.54 0.47 7.49
N ALA A 284 2.25 1.55 8.19
CA ALA A 284 3.23 2.59 8.49
C ALA A 284 4.41 2.06 9.33
N PHE A 285 4.13 1.25 10.35
CA PHE A 285 5.18 0.61 11.14
C PHE A 285 5.91 -0.50 10.37
N ALA A 286 5.23 -1.22 9.47
CA ALA A 286 5.87 -2.18 8.57
C ALA A 286 6.87 -1.49 7.63
N GLN A 287 6.50 -0.34 7.04
CA GLN A 287 7.43 0.45 6.23
C GLN A 287 8.60 1.02 7.06
N ALA A 288 8.36 1.43 8.31
CA ALA A 288 9.43 1.79 9.22
C ALA A 288 10.36 0.59 9.49
N ALA A 289 9.81 -0.60 9.72
CA ALA A 289 10.62 -1.82 9.89
C ALA A 289 11.51 -2.09 8.67
N VAL A 290 10.97 -1.94 7.43
CA VAL A 290 11.75 -2.08 6.19
C VAL A 290 12.92 -1.10 6.17
N THR A 291 12.66 0.18 6.27
CA THR A 291 13.66 1.24 6.05
C THR A 291 14.73 1.25 7.14
N PHE A 292 14.31 1.19 8.42
CA PHE A 292 15.24 1.20 9.54
C PHE A 292 16.09 -0.08 9.59
N THR A 293 15.50 -1.24 9.30
CA THR A 293 16.25 -2.50 9.24
C THR A 293 17.27 -2.44 8.09
N SER A 294 16.89 -1.98 6.90
CA SER A 294 17.80 -1.92 5.76
C SER A 294 19.00 -1.02 6.01
N GLN A 295 18.79 0.19 6.56
CA GLN A 295 19.90 1.10 6.89
C GLN A 295 20.82 0.52 7.99
N ASN A 296 20.24 -0.03 9.06
CA ASN A 296 21.05 -0.59 10.15
C ASN A 296 21.74 -1.88 9.74
N PHE A 297 21.14 -2.68 8.88
CA PHE A 297 21.76 -3.86 8.30
C PHE A 297 22.94 -3.49 7.39
N GLY A 298 22.78 -2.48 6.52
CA GLY A 298 23.87 -1.92 5.71
C GLY A 298 25.03 -1.39 6.55
N ALA A 299 24.73 -0.77 7.70
CA ALA A 299 25.72 -0.27 8.66
C ALA A 299 26.38 -1.36 9.53
N GLY A 300 25.98 -2.65 9.40
CA GLY A 300 26.49 -3.72 10.25
C GLY A 300 25.91 -3.77 11.68
N GLU A 301 24.88 -2.94 11.95
CA GLU A 301 24.27 -2.77 13.28
C GLU A 301 23.18 -3.81 13.57
N TYR A 302 23.54 -5.11 13.60
CA TYR A 302 22.59 -6.22 13.70
C TYR A 302 21.77 -6.22 14.98
N GLN A 303 22.36 -5.82 16.11
CA GLN A 303 21.62 -5.75 17.37
C GLN A 303 20.53 -4.67 17.33
N ARG A 304 20.79 -3.59 16.56
CA ARG A 304 19.77 -2.57 16.34
C ARG A 304 18.64 -3.08 15.46
N CYS A 305 18.91 -3.90 14.45
CA CYS A 305 17.85 -4.53 13.63
C CYS A 305 16.87 -5.34 14.50
N LYS A 306 17.36 -6.11 15.48
CA LYS A 306 16.50 -6.83 16.44
C LYS A 306 15.66 -5.88 17.31
N LYS A 307 16.26 -4.76 17.75
CA LYS A 307 15.53 -3.73 18.54
C LYS A 307 14.48 -3.04 17.67
N ILE A 308 14.79 -2.72 16.42
CA ILE A 308 13.85 -2.12 15.47
C ILE A 308 12.64 -3.03 15.30
N PHE A 309 12.84 -4.32 15.03
CA PHE A 309 11.76 -5.29 14.92
C PHE A 309 10.84 -5.30 16.14
N ARG A 310 11.41 -5.37 17.36
CA ARG A 310 10.62 -5.37 18.61
C ARG A 310 9.83 -4.07 18.80
N ILE A 311 10.47 -2.93 18.56
CA ILE A 311 9.84 -1.63 18.74
C ILE A 311 8.72 -1.41 17.74
N THR A 312 8.95 -1.71 16.45
CA THR A 312 7.92 -1.58 15.41
C THR A 312 6.76 -2.53 15.65
N MET A 313 7.03 -3.76 16.13
CA MET A 313 6.00 -4.73 16.51
C MET A 313 5.13 -4.21 17.65
N ILE A 314 5.74 -3.73 18.74
CA ILE A 314 5.03 -3.20 19.91
C ILE A 314 4.18 -2.00 19.50
N PHE A 315 4.75 -1.03 18.78
CA PHE A 315 4.00 0.15 18.35
C PHE A 315 2.88 -0.17 17.37
N SER A 316 3.10 -1.10 16.47
CA SER A 316 2.07 -1.56 15.54
C SER A 316 0.88 -2.20 16.28
N ILE A 317 1.16 -3.14 17.18
CA ILE A 317 0.12 -3.80 17.99
C ILE A 317 -0.63 -2.78 18.86
N LEU A 318 0.09 -1.90 19.55
CA LEU A 318 -0.53 -0.91 20.43
C LEU A 318 -1.38 0.09 19.65
N SER A 319 -0.87 0.68 18.58
CA SER A 319 -1.60 1.68 17.81
C SER A 319 -2.80 1.09 17.09
N CYS A 320 -2.65 -0.07 16.47
CA CYS A 320 -3.74 -0.79 15.83
C CYS A 320 -4.79 -1.23 16.88
N GLY A 321 -4.34 -1.82 17.99
CA GLY A 321 -5.24 -2.26 19.06
C GLY A 321 -6.01 -1.11 19.71
N ILE A 322 -5.39 0.06 19.93
CA ILE A 322 -6.07 1.25 20.45
C ILE A 322 -7.14 1.74 19.47
N LEU A 323 -6.81 1.89 18.17
CA LEU A 323 -7.77 2.32 17.16
C LEU A 323 -8.91 1.32 17.00
N SER A 324 -8.60 0.04 16.89
CA SER A 324 -9.61 -1.03 16.83
C SER A 324 -10.51 -1.00 18.06
N GLY A 325 -9.92 -0.83 19.25
CA GLY A 325 -10.68 -0.71 20.49
C GLY A 325 -11.63 0.49 20.49
N ILE A 326 -11.17 1.66 20.04
CA ILE A 326 -12.01 2.86 19.91
C ILE A 326 -13.20 2.60 18.97
N PHE A 327 -12.96 1.99 17.79
CA PHE A 327 -14.02 1.72 16.83
C PHE A 327 -15.01 0.66 17.33
N VAL A 328 -14.53 -0.40 17.97
CA VAL A 328 -15.36 -1.48 18.50
C VAL A 328 -16.21 -1.00 19.71
N LEU A 329 -15.62 -0.26 20.64
CA LEU A 329 -16.34 0.29 21.78
C LEU A 329 -17.34 1.36 21.35
N GLY A 330 -16.95 2.22 20.40
CA GLY A 330 -17.79 3.29 19.85
C GLY A 330 -18.70 2.85 18.68
N ARG A 331 -18.80 1.55 18.36
CA ARG A 331 -19.49 1.03 17.17
C ARG A 331 -20.90 1.57 16.97
N GLY A 332 -21.64 1.77 18.05
CA GLY A 332 -23.00 2.30 18.00
C GLY A 332 -23.08 3.71 17.41
N SER A 333 -22.08 4.55 17.62
CA SER A 333 -22.01 5.90 17.05
C SER A 333 -21.32 5.91 15.69
N PHE A 334 -20.21 5.21 15.56
CA PHE A 334 -19.42 5.20 14.33
C PHE A 334 -20.16 4.56 13.15
N LEU A 335 -20.80 3.41 13.31
CA LEU A 335 -21.53 2.76 12.23
C LEU A 335 -22.77 3.55 11.81
N ARG A 336 -23.40 4.27 12.74
CA ARG A 336 -24.55 5.14 12.42
C ARG A 336 -24.21 6.34 11.53
N ILE A 337 -22.94 6.68 11.38
CA ILE A 337 -22.48 7.69 10.40
C ILE A 337 -22.78 7.21 8.97
N TYR A 338 -22.73 5.89 8.74
CA TYR A 338 -22.93 5.29 7.41
C TYR A 338 -24.36 4.82 7.17
N THR A 339 -25.01 4.28 8.19
CA THR A 339 -26.36 3.72 8.05
C THR A 339 -27.09 3.69 9.39
N THR A 340 -28.41 3.85 9.32
CA THR A 340 -29.33 3.66 10.46
C THR A 340 -30.22 2.44 10.29
N ASP A 341 -30.13 1.72 9.16
CA ASP A 341 -30.90 0.51 8.86
C ASP A 341 -30.41 -0.64 9.78
N PRO A 342 -31.31 -1.22 10.62
CA PRO A 342 -30.94 -2.30 11.54
C PRO A 342 -30.39 -3.54 10.82
N ALA A 343 -30.92 -3.89 9.64
CA ALA A 343 -30.50 -5.06 8.89
C ALA A 343 -29.06 -4.89 8.33
N VAL A 344 -28.69 -3.68 7.94
CA VAL A 344 -27.33 -3.33 7.49
C VAL A 344 -26.38 -3.26 8.67
N LEU A 345 -26.83 -2.69 9.80
CA LEU A 345 -26.03 -2.56 11.02
C LEU A 345 -25.64 -3.93 11.60
N GLU A 346 -26.49 -4.95 11.50
CA GLU A 346 -26.18 -6.30 11.97
C GLU A 346 -24.92 -6.86 11.29
N TYR A 347 -24.83 -6.80 9.96
CA TYR A 347 -23.65 -7.24 9.21
C TYR A 347 -22.43 -6.39 9.50
N ALA A 348 -22.60 -5.07 9.62
CA ALA A 348 -21.52 -4.16 9.95
C ALA A 348 -20.90 -4.45 11.32
N VAL A 349 -21.76 -4.72 12.33
CA VAL A 349 -21.31 -5.07 13.69
C VAL A 349 -20.62 -6.43 13.69
N GLN A 350 -21.16 -7.46 13.00
CA GLN A 350 -20.51 -8.76 12.90
C GLN A 350 -19.10 -8.65 12.32
N ARG A 351 -18.93 -7.93 11.19
CA ARG A 351 -17.63 -7.72 10.57
C ARG A 351 -16.69 -6.97 11.49
N LEU A 352 -17.14 -5.88 12.09
CA LEU A 352 -16.33 -5.04 12.97
C LEU A 352 -15.87 -5.80 14.21
N LEU A 353 -16.74 -6.62 14.82
CA LEU A 353 -16.38 -7.43 15.98
C LEU A 353 -15.38 -8.53 15.65
N ILE A 354 -15.48 -9.17 14.49
CA ILE A 354 -14.62 -10.29 14.13
C ILE A 354 -13.31 -9.79 13.52
N ALA A 355 -13.38 -8.96 12.49
CA ALA A 355 -12.20 -8.52 11.75
C ALA A 355 -11.48 -7.38 12.48
N THR A 356 -12.15 -6.26 12.76
CA THR A 356 -11.47 -5.07 13.32
C THR A 356 -10.90 -5.32 14.71
N THR A 357 -11.57 -6.12 15.57
CA THR A 357 -11.04 -6.44 16.91
C THR A 357 -9.70 -7.17 16.84
N LEU A 358 -9.55 -8.06 15.87
CA LEU A 358 -8.38 -8.92 15.71
C LEU A 358 -7.37 -8.40 14.66
N GLU A 359 -7.62 -7.21 14.06
CA GLU A 359 -6.76 -6.58 13.06
C GLU A 359 -5.31 -6.43 13.54
N LEU A 360 -5.11 -6.23 14.86
CA LEU A 360 -3.79 -6.15 15.47
C LEU A 360 -2.90 -7.39 15.19
N LEU A 361 -3.50 -8.56 14.89
CA LEU A 361 -2.78 -9.78 14.53
C LEU A 361 -2.02 -9.63 13.20
N THR A 362 -2.48 -8.74 12.33
CA THR A 362 -1.79 -8.43 11.06
C THR A 362 -0.39 -7.90 11.28
N SER A 363 -0.14 -7.24 12.42
CA SER A 363 1.20 -6.78 12.82
C SER A 363 2.23 -7.92 12.82
N SER A 364 1.83 -9.13 13.20
CA SER A 364 2.73 -10.28 13.30
C SER A 364 3.39 -10.64 11.97
N TYR A 365 2.65 -10.63 10.88
CA TYR A 365 3.18 -10.95 9.57
C TYR A 365 3.68 -9.71 8.80
N GLU A 366 3.05 -8.55 8.91
CA GLU A 366 3.48 -7.34 8.20
C GLU A 366 4.83 -6.82 8.70
N ILE A 367 5.02 -6.72 10.03
CA ILE A 367 6.29 -6.27 10.60
C ILE A 367 7.41 -7.27 10.33
N SER A 368 7.11 -8.57 10.44
CA SER A 368 8.10 -9.63 10.14
C SER A 368 8.51 -9.63 8.68
N ALA A 369 7.54 -9.49 7.76
CA ALA A 369 7.80 -9.35 6.33
C ALA A 369 8.61 -8.08 6.04
N GLY A 370 8.25 -6.96 6.67
CA GLY A 370 8.98 -5.69 6.55
C GLY A 370 10.44 -5.82 6.97
N ALA A 371 10.70 -6.43 8.13
CA ALA A 371 12.05 -6.67 8.62
C ALA A 371 12.84 -7.60 7.69
N MET A 372 12.25 -8.70 7.20
CA MET A 372 12.90 -9.59 6.23
C MET A 372 13.22 -8.89 4.90
N ARG A 373 12.31 -8.04 4.38
CA ARG A 373 12.59 -7.22 3.19
C ARG A 373 13.74 -6.26 3.44
N GLY A 374 13.80 -5.64 4.62
CA GLY A 374 14.91 -4.78 5.03
C GLY A 374 16.26 -5.52 5.09
N LEU A 375 16.26 -6.84 5.33
CA LEU A 375 17.44 -7.71 5.24
C LEU A 375 17.72 -8.18 3.79
N GLY A 376 16.94 -7.77 2.80
CA GLY A 376 17.07 -8.18 1.39
C GLY A 376 16.32 -9.48 1.01
N HIS A 377 15.53 -10.03 1.93
CA HIS A 377 14.74 -11.25 1.69
C HIS A 377 13.27 -10.90 1.43
N SER A 378 12.85 -10.81 0.17
CA SER A 378 11.48 -10.44 -0.21
C SER A 378 10.64 -11.63 -0.70
N LEU A 379 11.26 -12.65 -1.29
CA LEU A 379 10.56 -13.78 -1.88
C LEU A 379 9.85 -14.65 -0.82
N LEU A 380 10.54 -14.96 0.27
CA LEU A 380 10.00 -15.82 1.32
C LEU A 380 8.75 -15.22 1.99
N PRO A 381 8.74 -13.93 2.40
CA PRO A 381 7.52 -13.26 2.87
C PRO A 381 6.37 -13.30 1.85
N ALA A 382 6.66 -13.09 0.58
CA ALA A 382 5.64 -13.11 -0.46
C ALA A 382 4.98 -14.50 -0.59
N ILE A 383 5.77 -15.58 -0.58
CA ILE A 383 5.28 -16.96 -0.64
C ILE A 383 4.41 -17.28 0.60
N ILE A 384 4.88 -16.94 1.79
CA ILE A 384 4.15 -17.21 3.04
C ILE A 384 2.82 -16.46 3.06
N THR A 385 2.80 -15.17 2.67
CA THR A 385 1.55 -14.39 2.61
C THR A 385 0.61 -14.94 1.54
N PHE A 386 1.13 -15.32 0.37
CA PHE A 386 0.31 -15.94 -0.68
C PHE A 386 -0.36 -17.23 -0.18
N ALA A 387 0.40 -18.13 0.43
CA ALA A 387 -0.15 -19.38 0.95
C ALA A 387 -1.14 -19.16 2.11
N GLY A 388 -0.75 -18.35 3.11
CA GLY A 388 -1.53 -18.17 4.34
C GLY A 388 -2.71 -17.20 4.18
N SER A 389 -2.57 -16.12 3.41
CA SER A 389 -3.64 -15.12 3.28
C SER A 389 -4.46 -15.25 1.99
N CYS A 390 -3.90 -15.79 0.91
CA CYS A 390 -4.65 -15.92 -0.33
C CYS A 390 -5.20 -17.35 -0.50
N VAL A 391 -4.31 -18.35 -0.58
CA VAL A 391 -4.73 -19.74 -0.84
C VAL A 391 -5.64 -20.26 0.27
N LEU A 392 -5.29 -20.04 1.54
CA LEU A 392 -6.10 -20.47 2.68
C LEU A 392 -7.52 -19.87 2.64
N ARG A 393 -7.64 -18.59 2.28
CA ARG A 393 -8.95 -17.92 2.16
C ARG A 393 -9.78 -18.49 1.03
N LEU A 394 -9.18 -18.80 -0.11
CA LEU A 394 -9.86 -19.44 -1.24
C LEU A 394 -10.34 -20.85 -0.88
N ILE A 395 -9.52 -21.64 -0.19
CA ILE A 395 -9.91 -22.97 0.31
C ILE A 395 -11.08 -22.85 1.28
N TRP A 396 -11.04 -21.89 2.21
CA TRP A 396 -12.12 -21.66 3.17
C TRP A 396 -13.44 -21.31 2.50
N ILE A 397 -13.41 -20.41 1.51
CA ILE A 397 -14.60 -20.07 0.72
C ILE A 397 -15.14 -21.29 -0.01
N ALA A 398 -14.25 -22.11 -0.60
CA ALA A 398 -14.65 -23.29 -1.36
C ALA A 398 -15.18 -24.45 -0.49
N THR A 399 -14.87 -24.45 0.81
CA THR A 399 -15.22 -25.53 1.75
C THR A 399 -16.17 -25.05 2.84
N ALA A 400 -15.66 -24.37 3.87
CA ALA A 400 -16.43 -23.98 5.05
C ALA A 400 -17.64 -23.09 4.72
N CYS A 401 -17.49 -22.09 3.85
CA CYS A 401 -18.59 -21.22 3.46
C CYS A 401 -19.66 -21.92 2.60
N ARG A 402 -19.31 -23.03 1.92
CA ARG A 402 -20.30 -23.85 1.22
C ARG A 402 -21.05 -24.80 2.14
N MET A 403 -20.39 -25.26 3.22
CA MET A 403 -21.03 -26.14 4.22
C MET A 403 -21.98 -25.36 5.16
N VAL A 404 -21.55 -24.14 5.53
CA VAL A 404 -22.31 -23.27 6.43
C VAL A 404 -22.38 -21.89 5.79
N HIS A 405 -23.53 -21.58 5.18
CA HIS A 405 -23.75 -20.31 4.49
C HIS A 405 -24.19 -19.22 5.48
N GLU A 406 -23.25 -18.81 6.35
CA GLU A 406 -23.43 -17.79 7.36
C GLU A 406 -22.37 -16.70 7.24
N PHE A 407 -22.73 -15.44 7.39
CA PHE A 407 -21.81 -14.30 7.19
C PHE A 407 -20.62 -14.31 8.17
N TRP A 408 -20.85 -14.69 9.44
CA TRP A 408 -19.80 -14.80 10.45
C TRP A 408 -18.76 -15.88 10.08
N VAL A 409 -19.17 -16.98 9.42
CA VAL A 409 -18.25 -18.03 8.94
C VAL A 409 -17.32 -17.48 7.88
N LEU A 410 -17.82 -16.59 7.02
CA LEU A 410 -16.96 -15.90 6.05
C LEU A 410 -16.01 -14.93 6.75
N MET A 411 -16.47 -14.20 7.77
CA MET A 411 -15.62 -13.21 8.45
C MET A 411 -14.51 -13.84 9.29
N ILE A 412 -14.72 -15.01 9.89
CA ILE A 412 -13.73 -15.66 10.77
C ILE A 412 -12.48 -16.13 10.03
N ILE A 413 -12.51 -16.22 8.69
CA ILE A 413 -11.33 -16.55 7.90
C ILE A 413 -10.24 -15.48 8.03
N TYR A 414 -10.61 -14.21 8.26
CA TYR A 414 -9.65 -13.14 8.43
C TYR A 414 -8.72 -13.42 9.61
N PRO A 415 -9.18 -13.53 10.86
CA PRO A 415 -8.30 -13.82 11.99
C PRO A 415 -7.61 -15.20 11.88
N ILE A 416 -8.25 -16.22 11.33
CA ILE A 416 -7.61 -17.53 11.12
C ILE A 416 -6.42 -17.38 10.17
N SER A 417 -6.61 -16.71 9.03
CA SER A 417 -5.54 -16.50 8.07
C SER A 417 -4.41 -15.63 8.64
N TRP A 418 -4.73 -14.63 9.47
CA TRP A 418 -3.73 -13.78 10.12
C TRP A 418 -2.89 -14.54 11.14
N VAL A 419 -3.51 -15.41 11.94
CA VAL A 419 -2.78 -16.25 12.91
C VAL A 419 -1.86 -17.24 12.17
N VAL A 420 -2.38 -17.96 11.19
CA VAL A 420 -1.59 -18.95 10.43
C VAL A 420 -0.43 -18.27 9.70
N THR A 421 -0.70 -17.19 8.98
CA THR A 421 0.34 -16.41 8.30
C THR A 421 1.32 -15.80 9.28
N GLY A 422 0.84 -15.29 10.41
CA GLY A 422 1.66 -14.68 11.46
C GLY A 422 2.65 -15.67 12.08
N ILE A 423 2.20 -16.86 12.46
CA ILE A 423 3.06 -17.92 13.01
C ILE A 423 4.13 -18.32 11.99
N ALA A 424 3.73 -18.59 10.75
CA ALA A 424 4.66 -18.96 9.69
C ALA A 424 5.69 -17.85 9.42
N MET A 425 5.24 -16.59 9.41
CA MET A 425 6.10 -15.43 9.14
C MET A 425 7.08 -15.14 10.28
N LEU A 426 6.63 -15.23 11.54
CA LEU A 426 7.49 -15.09 12.72
C LEU A 426 8.58 -16.18 12.76
N THR A 427 8.20 -17.43 12.45
CA THR A 427 9.12 -18.55 12.37
C THR A 427 10.15 -18.31 11.26
N ALA A 428 9.71 -17.90 10.07
CA ALA A 428 10.59 -17.57 8.96
C ALA A 428 11.54 -16.40 9.29
N TYR A 429 11.04 -15.36 9.95
CA TYR A 429 11.87 -14.24 10.40
C TYR A 429 12.98 -14.69 11.34
N HIS A 430 12.67 -15.52 12.35
CA HIS A 430 13.68 -16.07 13.26
C HIS A 430 14.75 -16.88 12.53
N PHE A 431 14.33 -17.71 11.59
CA PHE A 431 15.23 -18.53 10.79
C PHE A 431 16.15 -17.67 9.89
N VAL A 432 15.56 -16.71 9.13
CA VAL A 432 16.31 -15.78 8.27
C VAL A 432 17.31 -14.95 9.08
N CYS A 433 16.89 -14.40 10.22
CA CYS A 433 17.78 -13.63 11.10
C CYS A 433 18.95 -14.49 11.62
N SER A 434 18.66 -15.70 12.06
CA SER A 434 19.70 -16.63 12.56
C SER A 434 20.74 -16.92 11.49
N LEU A 435 20.32 -17.27 10.28
CA LEU A 435 21.22 -17.55 9.16
C LEU A 435 22.01 -16.32 8.71
N THR A 436 21.36 -15.18 8.56
CA THR A 436 21.98 -13.96 8.06
C THR A 436 23.03 -13.43 9.04
N TYR A 437 22.71 -13.39 10.33
CA TYR A 437 23.65 -12.90 11.34
C TYR A 437 24.80 -13.88 11.60
N SER A 438 24.58 -15.19 11.47
CA SER A 438 25.64 -16.20 11.59
C SER A 438 26.65 -16.11 10.44
N ARG A 439 26.18 -15.91 9.20
CA ARG A 439 27.06 -15.74 8.02
C ARG A 439 27.95 -14.52 8.15
N MET A 440 27.38 -13.40 8.62
CA MET A 440 28.13 -12.15 8.75
C MET A 440 29.13 -12.16 9.90
N LYS A 441 28.81 -12.86 11.01
CA LYS A 441 29.77 -13.05 12.11
C LYS A 441 31.00 -13.84 11.64
N LYS A 442 30.81 -14.85 10.79
CA LYS A 442 31.91 -15.60 10.17
C LYS A 442 32.75 -14.74 9.21
N SER A 443 32.10 -13.90 8.40
CA SER A 443 32.78 -12.98 7.49
C SER A 443 33.60 -11.89 8.20
N SER A 444 33.17 -11.44 9.39
CA SER A 444 33.89 -10.45 10.19
C SER A 444 35.00 -11.05 11.06
N SER A 445 34.97 -12.36 11.31
CA SER A 445 35.99 -13.10 12.08
C SER A 445 37.11 -13.67 11.21
N GLY A 446 37.11 -13.47 9.91
CA GLY A 446 38.19 -13.89 9.02
C GLY A 446 38.34 -15.39 8.81
N ILE A 447 37.32 -16.18 9.19
CA ILE A 447 37.26 -17.64 9.02
C ILE A 447 36.19 -17.97 7.96
#